data_e8cd98f60b8061e1914a5a2e6ffa822e
#
_entry.id   e8cd98f60b8061e1914a5a2e6ffa822e
#
_cell.length_a   1.000
_cell.length_b   1.000
_cell.length_c   1.000
_cell.angle_alpha   90.00
_cell.angle_beta   90.00
_cell.angle_gamma   90.00
#
_symmetry.space_group_name_H-M   'P 1'
#
loop_
_entity.id
_entity.type
_entity.pdbx_description
1 polymer ?
#
loop_
_entity_poly.entity_id
_entity_poly.type
_entity_poly.pdbx_seq_one_letter_code
_entity_poly.pdbx_strand_id
1 'polypeptide(L)'
;MRIFAIVLFATLLAAPQTFSPDAEGFIRNWLVLAPIAFDDSGAAAIDHPFLDDEPAIKPKPRDSVVIVNTPLTWQPHQASDYFIDFLEAFPQPGEQVAAYAVAYVMADDEMKVTLALGTNDQGKVWLNGKEVFKFAETRVLEKDASRVPVTLVRGQNVLVLKVVNEVNNWQACVRFLKDGQPVTGLRIATAPQ
;
A
#
# COMPACT_ATOMS: atom_id res chain seq x y z
N MET A 1 0.74 -5.30 60.19
CA MET A 1 0.79 -6.11 58.96
C MET A 1 0.09 -5.29 57.89
N ARG A 2 0.86 -4.64 56.98
CA ARG A 2 0.29 -3.79 55.92
C ARG A 2 0.15 -4.66 54.67
N ILE A 3 -1.09 -4.85 54.22
CA ILE A 3 -1.40 -5.59 53.00
C ILE A 3 -1.26 -4.62 51.84
N PHE A 4 -0.26 -4.79 50.95
CA PHE A 4 -0.15 -4.08 49.70
C PHE A 4 -1.06 -4.78 48.68
N ALA A 5 -2.11 -4.10 48.25
CA ALA A 5 -2.92 -4.53 47.10
C ALA A 5 -2.17 -4.19 45.82
N ILE A 6 -1.74 -5.20 45.07
CA ILE A 6 -1.20 -5.02 43.70
C ILE A 6 -2.39 -4.89 42.75
N VAL A 7 -2.62 -3.69 42.23
CA VAL A 7 -3.60 -3.44 41.16
C VAL A 7 -2.93 -3.80 39.83
N LEU A 8 -3.31 -4.92 39.25
CA LEU A 8 -2.91 -5.32 37.90
C LEU A 8 -3.72 -4.49 36.90
N PHE A 9 -3.10 -3.53 36.23
CA PHE A 9 -3.67 -2.89 35.07
C PHE A 9 -3.52 -3.82 33.85
N ALA A 10 -4.61 -4.48 33.48
CA ALA A 10 -4.69 -5.15 32.17
C ALA A 10 -4.82 -4.09 31.09
N THR A 11 -3.76 -3.84 30.35
CA THR A 11 -3.83 -3.06 29.10
C THR A 11 -4.61 -3.87 28.09
N LEU A 12 -5.88 -3.50 27.85
CA LEU A 12 -6.63 -3.99 26.71
C LEU A 12 -5.90 -3.48 25.45
N LEU A 13 -5.19 -4.36 24.75
CA LEU A 13 -4.72 -4.09 23.39
C LEU A 13 -5.97 -3.99 22.50
N ALA A 14 -6.30 -2.78 22.07
CA ALA A 14 -7.36 -2.58 21.08
C ALA A 14 -7.01 -3.39 19.83
N ALA A 15 -7.97 -4.17 19.30
CA ALA A 15 -7.78 -4.86 18.04
C ALA A 15 -7.45 -3.82 16.94
N PRO A 16 -6.50 -4.11 16.05
CA PRO A 16 -6.15 -3.18 14.99
C PRO A 16 -7.37 -2.87 14.13
N GLN A 17 -7.52 -1.60 13.79
CA GLN A 17 -8.64 -1.12 12.99
C GLN A 17 -8.58 -1.72 11.59
N THR A 18 -9.72 -2.25 11.13
CA THR A 18 -9.88 -2.75 9.77
C THR A 18 -10.96 -1.98 9.03
N PHE A 19 -10.81 -1.91 7.72
CA PHE A 19 -11.70 -1.21 6.79
C PHE A 19 -12.16 -2.19 5.71
N SER A 20 -13.30 -1.93 5.08
CA SER A 20 -13.73 -2.66 3.89
C SER A 20 -13.27 -1.93 2.63
N PRO A 21 -13.02 -2.63 1.52
CA PRO A 21 -12.99 -2.00 0.20
C PRO A 21 -14.30 -1.23 -0.05
N ASP A 22 -14.28 -0.28 -0.97
CA ASP A 22 -15.50 0.42 -1.37
C ASP A 22 -16.47 -0.50 -2.16
N ALA A 23 -17.60 0.06 -2.60
CA ALA A 23 -18.63 -0.71 -3.32
C ALA A 23 -18.15 -1.26 -4.68
N GLU A 24 -17.14 -0.64 -5.29
CA GLU A 24 -16.49 -1.13 -6.51
C GLU A 24 -15.30 -2.07 -6.21
N GLY A 25 -15.00 -2.34 -4.92
CA GLY A 25 -13.91 -3.20 -4.46
C GLY A 25 -12.55 -2.52 -4.35
N PHE A 26 -12.45 -1.21 -4.55
CA PHE A 26 -11.17 -0.50 -4.43
C PHE A 26 -10.72 -0.37 -2.98
N ILE A 27 -9.42 -0.59 -2.77
CA ILE A 27 -8.76 -0.38 -1.50
C ILE A 27 -8.52 1.11 -1.32
N ARG A 28 -9.11 1.69 -0.27
CA ARG A 28 -9.00 3.13 0.02
C ARG A 28 -8.13 3.44 1.24
N ASN A 29 -7.82 2.44 2.06
CA ASN A 29 -7.05 2.61 3.28
C ASN A 29 -5.66 1.98 3.12
N TRP A 30 -4.64 2.82 3.23
CA TRP A 30 -3.26 2.47 2.99
C TRP A 30 -2.34 2.98 4.09
N LEU A 31 -1.19 2.36 4.23
CA LEU A 31 -0.05 2.91 4.95
C LEU A 31 0.96 3.39 3.91
N VAL A 32 1.26 4.69 3.92
CA VAL A 32 2.03 5.35 2.85
C VAL A 32 3.35 5.90 3.36
N LEU A 33 4.40 5.76 2.56
CA LEU A 33 5.72 6.38 2.73
C LEU A 33 6.04 7.18 1.47
N ALA A 34 6.10 8.49 1.60
CA ALA A 34 6.41 9.44 0.52
C ALA A 34 6.72 10.83 1.09
N PRO A 35 7.22 11.78 0.28
CA PRO A 35 7.80 11.58 -1.03
C PRO A 35 9.26 11.11 -0.92
N ILE A 36 9.70 10.26 -1.84
CA ILE A 36 11.09 9.83 -1.97
C ILE A 36 11.64 10.44 -3.25
N ALA A 37 12.46 11.48 -3.14
CA ALA A 37 13.09 12.10 -4.29
C ALA A 37 14.22 11.22 -4.84
N PHE A 38 14.39 11.21 -6.15
CA PHE A 38 15.46 10.47 -6.83
C PHE A 38 15.95 11.24 -8.08
N ASP A 39 17.13 10.90 -8.55
CA ASP A 39 17.77 11.57 -9.70
C ASP A 39 17.64 10.76 -11.01
N ASP A 40 17.23 9.49 -10.91
CA ASP A 40 17.04 8.63 -12.08
C ASP A 40 15.74 8.96 -12.79
N SER A 41 15.71 8.77 -14.10
CA SER A 41 14.53 8.99 -14.94
C SER A 41 14.23 7.77 -15.81
N GLY A 42 13.01 7.72 -16.33
CA GLY A 42 12.56 6.65 -17.20
C GLY A 42 12.41 5.30 -16.49
N ALA A 43 12.55 4.21 -17.25
CA ALA A 43 12.30 2.85 -16.76
C ALA A 43 13.19 2.40 -15.60
N ALA A 44 14.35 3.04 -15.40
CA ALA A 44 15.26 2.69 -14.30
C ALA A 44 14.70 3.06 -12.91
N ALA A 45 13.88 4.10 -12.82
CA ALA A 45 13.34 4.59 -11.56
C ALA A 45 12.49 3.56 -10.81
N ILE A 46 11.68 2.77 -11.52
CA ILE A 46 10.83 1.75 -10.91
C ILE A 46 11.65 0.59 -10.32
N ASP A 47 12.82 0.31 -10.88
CA ASP A 47 13.71 -0.77 -10.44
C ASP A 47 14.74 -0.32 -9.39
N HIS A 48 14.90 0.99 -9.17
CA HIS A 48 15.78 1.49 -8.14
C HIS A 48 15.25 1.12 -6.75
N PRO A 49 15.99 0.36 -5.92
CA PRO A 49 15.54 -0.01 -4.58
C PRO A 49 15.73 1.17 -3.63
N PHE A 50 14.65 1.76 -3.12
CA PHE A 50 14.71 2.83 -2.11
C PHE A 50 14.68 2.29 -0.68
N LEU A 51 14.18 1.07 -0.50
CA LEU A 51 14.07 0.39 0.79
C LEU A 51 14.82 -0.94 0.75
N ASP A 52 15.40 -1.33 1.86
CA ASP A 52 15.90 -2.67 2.04
C ASP A 52 14.74 -3.67 1.96
N ASP A 53 14.91 -4.74 1.19
CA ASP A 53 13.93 -5.81 1.04
C ASP A 53 12.49 -5.33 0.69
N GLU A 54 12.37 -4.44 -0.31
CA GLU A 54 11.08 -3.90 -0.79
C GLU A 54 9.95 -4.96 -0.87
N PRO A 55 10.22 -6.20 -1.36
CA PRO A 55 9.19 -7.23 -1.46
C PRO A 55 8.58 -7.67 -0.11
N ALA A 56 9.35 -7.61 0.97
CA ALA A 56 8.98 -8.19 2.26
C ALA A 56 8.70 -7.16 3.36
N ILE A 57 8.65 -5.87 3.03
CA ILE A 57 8.39 -4.82 4.02
C ILE A 57 7.04 -5.04 4.72
N LYS A 58 7.01 -4.82 6.04
CA LYS A 58 5.80 -4.91 6.87
C LYS A 58 5.75 -3.76 7.87
N PRO A 59 5.66 -2.52 7.37
CA PRO A 59 5.72 -1.35 8.25
C PRO A 59 4.47 -1.23 9.13
N LYS A 60 4.64 -0.48 10.23
CA LYS A 60 3.55 -0.04 11.11
C LYS A 60 3.39 1.47 11.01
N PRO A 61 2.23 2.02 11.37
CA PRO A 61 2.06 3.46 11.50
C PRO A 61 3.12 4.07 12.41
N ARG A 62 3.76 5.13 11.95
CA ARG A 62 4.86 5.86 12.60
C ARG A 62 6.23 5.16 12.57
N ASP A 63 6.38 4.01 11.96
CA ASP A 63 7.71 3.50 11.64
C ASP A 63 8.45 4.53 10.77
N SER A 64 9.73 4.73 11.04
CA SER A 64 10.54 5.71 10.33
C SER A 64 11.72 5.03 9.63
N VAL A 65 12.09 5.58 8.48
CA VAL A 65 13.23 5.15 7.70
C VAL A 65 14.00 6.38 7.21
N VAL A 66 15.31 6.28 7.06
CA VAL A 66 16.10 7.35 6.47
C VAL A 66 16.49 6.95 5.05
N ILE A 67 16.05 7.73 4.06
CA ILE A 67 16.34 7.53 2.64
C ILE A 67 17.10 8.76 2.15
N VAL A 68 18.31 8.54 1.63
CA VAL A 68 19.19 9.62 1.14
C VAL A 68 19.27 10.80 2.13
N ASN A 69 19.57 10.51 3.41
CA ASN A 69 19.63 11.49 4.51
C ASN A 69 18.30 12.19 4.86
N THR A 70 17.17 11.78 4.29
CA THR A 70 15.84 12.31 4.60
C THR A 70 15.10 11.34 5.48
N PRO A 71 14.71 11.73 6.71
CA PRO A 71 13.85 10.90 7.54
C PRO A 71 12.41 10.95 7.03
N LEU A 72 11.86 9.78 6.72
CA LEU A 72 10.48 9.61 6.30
C LEU A 72 9.74 8.72 7.29
N THR A 73 8.44 8.92 7.41
CA THR A 73 7.60 8.19 8.37
C THR A 73 6.38 7.60 7.66
N TRP A 74 6.10 6.35 7.93
CA TRP A 74 4.92 5.65 7.45
C TRP A 74 3.64 6.24 8.07
N GLN A 75 2.72 6.69 7.23
CA GLN A 75 1.49 7.38 7.65
C GLN A 75 0.25 6.65 7.13
N PRO A 76 -0.76 6.39 7.98
CA PRO A 76 -2.06 5.95 7.50
C PRO A 76 -2.67 7.03 6.61
N HIS A 77 -3.20 6.61 5.47
CA HIS A 77 -3.89 7.47 4.52
C HIS A 77 -5.19 6.80 4.07
N GLN A 78 -6.27 7.57 4.06
CA GLN A 78 -7.55 7.15 3.50
C GLN A 78 -7.82 7.97 2.24
N ALA A 79 -7.85 7.32 1.10
CA ALA A 79 -8.15 7.95 -0.17
C ALA A 79 -9.58 8.52 -0.19
N SER A 80 -9.74 9.74 -0.69
CA SER A 80 -11.03 10.42 -0.83
C SER A 80 -11.87 9.85 -1.97
N ASP A 81 -11.23 9.24 -2.99
CA ASP A 81 -11.85 8.61 -4.15
C ASP A 81 -11.38 7.13 -4.29
N TYR A 82 -11.74 6.44 -5.38
CA TYR A 82 -11.35 5.06 -5.69
C TYR A 82 -9.83 4.87 -5.87
N PHE A 83 -9.05 5.93 -5.93
CA PHE A 83 -7.59 5.95 -6.08
C PHE A 83 -6.92 6.72 -4.95
N ILE A 84 -5.65 6.41 -4.70
CA ILE A 84 -4.78 7.27 -3.89
C ILE A 84 -4.34 8.42 -4.77
N ASP A 85 -4.55 9.64 -4.32
CA ASP A 85 -3.89 10.83 -4.84
C ASP A 85 -2.73 11.19 -3.90
N PHE A 86 -1.51 10.90 -4.33
CA PHE A 86 -0.34 11.18 -3.50
C PHE A 86 -0.06 12.70 -3.40
N LEU A 87 -0.58 13.52 -4.33
CA LEU A 87 -0.47 14.97 -4.22
C LEU A 87 -1.42 15.55 -3.16
N GLU A 88 -2.58 14.90 -2.93
CA GLU A 88 -3.45 15.24 -1.80
C GLU A 88 -2.79 14.86 -0.47
N ALA A 89 -2.18 13.68 -0.40
CA ALA A 89 -1.53 13.18 0.81
C ALA A 89 -0.23 13.94 1.13
N PHE A 90 0.53 14.35 0.11
CA PHE A 90 1.85 15.00 0.22
C PHE A 90 1.91 16.22 -0.71
N PRO A 91 1.39 17.38 -0.30
CA PRO A 91 1.39 18.58 -1.14
C PRO A 91 2.81 19.03 -1.51
N GLN A 92 3.02 19.36 -2.79
CA GLN A 92 4.29 19.86 -3.34
C GLN A 92 5.47 18.88 -3.21
N PRO A 93 5.31 17.62 -3.62
CA PRO A 93 6.39 16.62 -3.49
C PRO A 93 7.54 16.87 -4.48
N GLY A 94 7.33 17.71 -5.51
CA GLY A 94 8.22 17.85 -6.67
C GLY A 94 7.92 16.82 -7.76
N GLU A 95 8.74 16.84 -8.79
CA GLU A 95 8.82 15.83 -9.85
C GLU A 95 9.87 14.78 -9.49
N GLN A 96 9.90 13.66 -10.19
CA GLN A 96 10.83 12.54 -9.96
C GLN A 96 10.80 12.08 -8.50
N VAL A 97 9.63 11.66 -8.06
CA VAL A 97 9.39 11.15 -6.71
C VAL A 97 8.75 9.76 -6.74
N ALA A 98 9.04 8.98 -5.73
CA ALA A 98 8.44 7.68 -5.52
C ALA A 98 7.65 7.64 -4.20
N ALA A 99 6.63 6.78 -4.17
CA ALA A 99 5.89 6.40 -2.97
C ALA A 99 5.81 4.89 -2.83
N TYR A 100 5.73 4.45 -1.59
CA TYR A 100 5.23 3.12 -1.25
C TYR A 100 3.89 3.23 -0.56
N ALA A 101 2.97 2.35 -0.93
CA ALA A 101 1.71 2.16 -0.24
C ALA A 101 1.56 0.68 0.15
N VAL A 102 1.29 0.40 1.41
CA VAL A 102 1.13 -0.95 1.94
C VAL A 102 -0.28 -1.13 2.47
N ALA A 103 -0.93 -2.24 2.10
CA ALA A 103 -2.18 -2.68 2.67
C ALA A 103 -2.06 -4.12 3.16
N TYR A 104 -2.55 -4.37 4.37
CA TYR A 104 -2.67 -5.72 4.92
C TYR A 104 -4.08 -6.23 4.62
N VAL A 105 -4.16 -7.14 3.64
CA VAL A 105 -5.44 -7.65 3.11
C VAL A 105 -5.79 -8.95 3.79
N MET A 106 -6.88 -8.94 4.57
CA MET A 106 -7.36 -10.11 5.29
C MET A 106 -8.42 -10.84 4.45
N ALA A 107 -8.16 -12.11 4.14
CA ALA A 107 -9.10 -13.00 3.46
C ALA A 107 -9.52 -14.13 4.41
N ASP A 108 -10.83 -14.42 4.47
CA ASP A 108 -11.34 -15.48 5.34
C ASP A 108 -10.97 -16.88 4.85
N ASP A 109 -10.83 -17.04 3.53
CA ASP A 109 -10.38 -18.27 2.88
C ASP A 109 -9.36 -17.95 1.77
N GLU A 110 -8.61 -18.99 1.37
CA GLU A 110 -7.78 -18.91 0.17
C GLU A 110 -8.66 -18.69 -1.05
N MET A 111 -8.29 -17.74 -1.91
CA MET A 111 -9.03 -17.47 -3.14
C MET A 111 -8.12 -17.07 -4.30
N LYS A 112 -8.42 -17.60 -5.47
CA LYS A 112 -7.86 -17.14 -6.74
C LYS A 112 -8.66 -15.93 -7.21
N VAL A 113 -7.97 -14.82 -7.46
CA VAL A 113 -8.57 -13.54 -7.84
C VAL A 113 -7.71 -12.86 -8.90
N THR A 114 -8.25 -11.84 -9.52
CA THR A 114 -7.50 -10.92 -10.37
C THR A 114 -7.18 -9.67 -9.56
N LEU A 115 -5.89 -9.36 -9.40
CA LEU A 115 -5.42 -8.05 -8.98
C LEU A 115 -5.61 -7.10 -10.15
N ALA A 116 -6.50 -6.13 -10.02
CA ALA A 116 -6.78 -5.10 -11.01
C ALA A 116 -6.29 -3.76 -10.48
N LEU A 117 -5.49 -3.05 -11.28
CA LEU A 117 -4.82 -1.82 -10.84
C LEU A 117 -4.59 -0.83 -11.99
N GLY A 118 -4.42 0.42 -11.61
CA GLY A 118 -3.93 1.50 -12.44
C GLY A 118 -2.92 2.33 -11.69
N THR A 119 -1.93 2.89 -12.39
CA THR A 119 -0.94 3.82 -11.86
C THR A 119 -0.74 4.99 -12.82
N ASN A 120 -0.33 6.11 -12.27
CA ASN A 120 0.21 7.27 -12.96
C ASN A 120 1.49 7.68 -12.21
N ASP A 121 2.70 7.53 -12.74
CA ASP A 121 3.07 6.92 -14.02
C ASP A 121 3.38 5.42 -13.87
N GLN A 122 4.63 5.10 -13.44
CA GLN A 122 5.15 3.74 -13.30
C GLN A 122 4.60 3.07 -12.03
N GLY A 123 4.47 1.76 -12.06
CA GLY A 123 4.00 1.00 -10.91
C GLY A 123 4.63 -0.37 -10.77
N LYS A 124 4.86 -0.79 -9.53
CA LYS A 124 5.36 -2.13 -9.18
C LYS A 124 4.62 -2.65 -7.97
N VAL A 125 4.24 -3.91 -8.01
CA VAL A 125 3.46 -4.53 -6.95
C VAL A 125 4.07 -5.85 -6.52
N TRP A 126 4.18 -6.00 -5.20
CA TRP A 126 4.49 -7.29 -4.57
C TRP A 126 3.28 -7.73 -3.73
N LEU A 127 2.99 -9.01 -3.80
CA LEU A 127 2.00 -9.69 -2.95
C LEU A 127 2.68 -10.81 -2.18
N ASN A 128 2.66 -10.75 -0.86
CA ASN A 128 3.31 -11.72 0.03
C ASN A 128 4.80 -11.96 -0.29
N GLY A 129 5.53 -10.88 -0.60
CA GLY A 129 6.96 -10.93 -0.92
C GLY A 129 7.30 -11.31 -2.36
N LYS A 130 6.31 -11.60 -3.21
CA LYS A 130 6.51 -11.95 -4.61
C LYS A 130 6.12 -10.78 -5.50
N GLU A 131 7.00 -10.36 -6.42
CA GLU A 131 6.64 -9.43 -7.50
C GLU A 131 5.57 -10.07 -8.38
N VAL A 132 4.44 -9.38 -8.51
CA VAL A 132 3.29 -9.83 -9.31
C VAL A 132 3.00 -8.90 -10.47
N PHE A 133 3.50 -7.67 -10.43
CA PHE A 133 3.26 -6.67 -11.47
C PHE A 133 4.41 -5.66 -11.55
N LYS A 134 4.75 -5.26 -12.78
CA LYS A 134 5.61 -4.11 -13.08
C LYS A 134 5.17 -3.45 -14.38
N PHE A 135 5.12 -2.12 -14.35
CA PHE A 135 4.93 -1.24 -15.49
C PHE A 135 5.90 -0.07 -15.38
N ALA A 136 6.73 0.15 -16.39
CA ALA A 136 7.89 1.04 -16.34
C ALA A 136 7.82 2.20 -17.35
N GLU A 137 6.61 2.51 -17.82
CA GLU A 137 6.39 3.61 -18.78
C GLU A 137 5.45 4.66 -18.16
N THR A 138 5.44 5.86 -18.75
CA THR A 138 4.50 6.92 -18.37
C THR A 138 3.10 6.59 -18.86
N ARG A 139 2.10 6.79 -18.02
CA ARG A 139 0.69 6.65 -18.37
C ARG A 139 -0.21 7.47 -17.46
N VAL A 140 -1.42 7.77 -17.95
CA VAL A 140 -2.50 8.32 -17.11
C VAL A 140 -3.15 7.21 -16.29
N LEU A 141 -3.74 7.60 -15.15
CA LEU A 141 -4.50 6.66 -14.34
C LEU A 141 -5.77 6.21 -15.07
N GLU A 142 -5.94 4.89 -15.21
CA GLU A 142 -7.17 4.27 -15.67
C GLU A 142 -7.55 3.12 -14.72
N LYS A 143 -8.85 2.97 -14.44
CA LYS A 143 -9.36 1.82 -13.68
C LYS A 143 -9.01 0.52 -14.39
N ASP A 144 -8.41 -0.43 -13.66
CA ASP A 144 -8.09 -1.77 -14.16
C ASP A 144 -7.21 -1.82 -15.43
N ALA A 145 -6.41 -0.77 -15.66
CA ALA A 145 -5.48 -0.70 -16.79
C ALA A 145 -4.57 -1.93 -16.89
N SER A 146 -4.32 -2.56 -15.74
CA SER A 146 -3.55 -3.81 -15.65
C SER A 146 -4.31 -4.81 -14.81
N ARG A 147 -4.25 -6.10 -15.22
CA ARG A 147 -4.94 -7.21 -14.55
C ARG A 147 -4.02 -8.42 -14.45
N VAL A 148 -3.80 -8.91 -13.23
CA VAL A 148 -2.87 -10.01 -12.94
C VAL A 148 -3.57 -11.08 -12.11
N PRO A 149 -3.54 -12.36 -12.51
CA PRO A 149 -4.07 -13.44 -11.70
C PRO A 149 -3.15 -13.66 -10.48
N VAL A 150 -3.75 -13.67 -9.29
CA VAL A 150 -3.05 -13.88 -8.02
C VAL A 150 -3.86 -14.79 -7.10
N THR A 151 -3.22 -15.27 -6.03
CA THR A 151 -3.90 -16.00 -4.96
C THR A 151 -3.76 -15.21 -3.66
N LEU A 152 -4.88 -14.89 -3.04
CA LEU A 152 -4.91 -14.46 -1.65
C LEU A 152 -4.94 -15.72 -0.77
N VAL A 153 -4.01 -15.84 0.16
CA VAL A 153 -4.02 -16.92 1.15
C VAL A 153 -5.02 -16.58 2.27
N ARG A 154 -5.51 -17.60 2.96
CA ARG A 154 -6.32 -17.41 4.17
C ARG A 154 -5.54 -16.61 5.22
N GLY A 155 -6.17 -15.63 5.83
CA GLY A 155 -5.56 -14.72 6.79
C GLY A 155 -4.95 -13.49 6.13
N GLN A 156 -3.83 -13.02 6.65
CA GLN A 156 -3.19 -11.79 6.22
C GLN A 156 -2.37 -11.98 4.95
N ASN A 157 -2.62 -11.12 3.98
CA ASN A 157 -1.79 -10.94 2.79
C ASN A 157 -1.17 -9.54 2.84
N VAL A 158 0.09 -9.41 2.49
CA VAL A 158 0.80 -8.13 2.43
C VAL A 158 0.88 -7.68 0.99
N LEU A 159 0.19 -6.59 0.68
CA LEU A 159 0.20 -5.94 -0.62
C LEU A 159 1.10 -4.71 -0.53
N VAL A 160 2.19 -4.69 -1.29
CA VAL A 160 3.12 -3.56 -1.38
C VAL A 160 3.01 -2.99 -2.79
N LEU A 161 2.72 -1.71 -2.88
CA LEU A 161 2.66 -0.94 -4.13
C LEU A 161 3.75 0.12 -4.10
N LYS A 162 4.56 0.19 -5.15
CA LYS A 162 5.47 1.30 -5.44
C LYS A 162 4.95 2.06 -6.64
N VAL A 163 4.88 3.38 -6.53
CA VAL A 163 4.45 4.28 -7.61
C VAL A 163 5.50 5.34 -7.81
N VAL A 164 5.98 5.46 -9.04
CA VAL A 164 6.93 6.49 -9.44
C VAL A 164 6.18 7.55 -10.23
N ASN A 165 6.36 8.79 -9.84
CA ASN A 165 5.87 9.97 -10.54
C ASN A 165 7.02 10.62 -11.31
N GLU A 166 6.88 10.73 -12.60
CA GLU A 166 7.82 11.49 -13.43
C GLU A 166 7.36 12.95 -13.50
N VAL A 167 6.09 13.18 -13.85
CA VAL A 167 5.52 14.52 -14.00
C VAL A 167 4.01 14.50 -13.75
N ASN A 168 3.45 15.67 -13.34
CA ASN A 168 2.02 15.92 -13.21
C ASN A 168 1.33 15.14 -12.09
N ASN A 169 0.30 14.36 -12.43
CA ASN A 169 -0.50 13.61 -11.45
C ASN A 169 0.28 12.41 -10.91
N TRP A 170 0.05 12.10 -9.64
CA TRP A 170 0.69 10.98 -8.96
C TRP A 170 -0.36 10.14 -8.25
N GLN A 171 -0.82 9.10 -8.91
CA GLN A 171 -2.03 8.40 -8.52
C GLN A 171 -1.92 6.88 -8.68
N ALA A 172 -2.68 6.13 -7.89
CA ALA A 172 -2.83 4.69 -8.07
C ALA A 172 -4.16 4.19 -7.56
N CYS A 173 -4.72 3.18 -8.22
CA CYS A 173 -5.91 2.45 -7.75
C CYS A 173 -5.67 0.95 -7.79
N VAL A 174 -6.21 0.24 -6.80
CA VAL A 174 -6.07 -1.22 -6.67
C VAL A 174 -7.35 -1.83 -6.15
N ARG A 175 -7.77 -2.93 -6.77
CA ARG A 175 -8.86 -3.79 -6.29
C ARG A 175 -8.64 -5.25 -6.63
N PHE A 176 -9.39 -6.12 -6.01
CA PHE A 176 -9.43 -7.54 -6.35
C PHE A 176 -10.77 -7.89 -7.00
N LEU A 177 -10.71 -8.66 -8.08
CA LEU A 177 -11.88 -9.15 -8.80
C LEU A 177 -11.90 -10.69 -8.74
N LYS A 178 -13.08 -11.26 -8.51
CA LYS A 178 -13.33 -12.70 -8.66
C LYS A 178 -14.41 -12.88 -9.72
N ASP A 179 -14.10 -13.64 -10.76
CA ASP A 179 -15.00 -13.85 -11.90
C ASP A 179 -15.53 -12.54 -12.52
N GLY A 180 -14.62 -11.53 -12.55
CA GLY A 180 -14.92 -10.18 -13.06
C GLY A 180 -15.72 -9.28 -12.11
N GLN A 181 -16.12 -9.77 -10.93
CA GLN A 181 -16.88 -8.99 -9.95
C GLN A 181 -15.98 -8.49 -8.80
N PRO A 182 -16.25 -7.31 -8.23
CA PRO A 182 -15.51 -6.79 -7.08
C PRO A 182 -15.55 -7.72 -5.86
N VAL A 183 -14.39 -7.95 -5.22
CA VAL A 183 -14.31 -8.67 -3.96
C VAL A 183 -14.42 -7.67 -2.81
N THR A 184 -15.63 -7.47 -2.29
CA THR A 184 -15.91 -6.50 -1.21
C THR A 184 -15.82 -7.08 0.20
N GLY A 185 -15.78 -8.41 0.35
CA GLY A 185 -15.71 -9.09 1.64
C GLY A 185 -14.34 -9.15 2.31
N LEU A 186 -13.31 -8.51 1.71
CA LEU A 186 -11.98 -8.40 2.31
C LEU A 186 -11.98 -7.38 3.44
N ARG A 187 -11.09 -7.58 4.41
CA ARG A 187 -10.81 -6.57 5.44
C ARG A 187 -9.40 -6.01 5.21
N ILE A 188 -9.28 -4.70 5.23
CA ILE A 188 -8.04 -3.98 4.97
C ILE A 188 -7.53 -3.38 6.27
N ALA A 189 -6.27 -3.62 6.62
CA ALA A 189 -5.62 -2.98 7.76
C ALA A 189 -4.41 -2.17 7.29
N THR A 190 -4.05 -1.14 8.05
CA THR A 190 -2.86 -0.30 7.84
C THR A 190 -1.72 -0.66 8.81
N ALA A 191 -1.85 -1.80 9.49
CA ALA A 191 -0.83 -2.38 10.34
C ALA A 191 -0.90 -3.91 10.27
N PRO A 192 0.21 -4.63 10.50
CA PRO A 192 0.20 -6.09 10.60
C PRO A 192 -0.73 -6.57 11.71
N GLN A 193 -1.40 -7.70 11.48
CA GLN A 193 -2.32 -8.34 12.41
C GLN A 193 -1.61 -9.50 13.14
#